data_36c47f86ba90cfa777017cfe8171894f
#
_entry.id   36c47f86ba90cfa777017cfe8171894f
#
_cell.length_a   1.000
_cell.length_b   1.000
_cell.length_c   1.000
_cell.angle_alpha   90.00
_cell.angle_beta   90.00
_cell.angle_gamma   90.00
#
_symmetry.space_group_name_H-M   'P 1'
#
loop_
_entity.id
_entity.type
_entity.pdbx_description
1 polymer ?
#
loop_
_entity_poly.entity_id
_entity_poly.type
_entity_poly.pdbx_seq_one_letter_code
_entity_poly.pdbx_strand_id
1 'polypeptide(L)'
;MENNTKLANDFGVEDHIIICNWTKKSDLLVKELHNPSVEKKRPIIVITENPQDVPDFEEDETYRGIMIVKGNPSNEDSLIRAGIGSAATVIILADEKLADVADSKTIMTTIAIDHIAPDVHVVVEVLSSSNLPFFDYTFVNEIICLELLTERLLAQSCLTPGVSFIFADLLTQSSDTNEIYVEDIPTHYIGKTFQELRKAIVALDEQDIILIGLGSSTEKTDSGGEIMVDHHGNSIMEKVLIINPKAKSKSSNTKFHKDYKLINGDQVYLIAYSKPNIEVGLLKSFSKG
;
A
#
# COMPACT_ATOMS: atom_id res chain seq x y z
N MET A 1 -9.43 -20.47 30.35
CA MET A 1 -7.95 -20.52 30.23
C MET A 1 -7.65 -20.31 28.76
N GLU A 2 -7.51 -19.07 28.36
CA GLU A 2 -7.17 -18.70 27.01
C GLU A 2 -5.71 -19.06 26.76
N ASN A 3 -5.48 -20.05 25.94
CA ASN A 3 -4.16 -20.34 25.39
C ASN A 3 -3.80 -19.22 24.40
N ASN A 4 -3.23 -18.16 24.94
CA ASN A 4 -2.53 -17.14 24.15
C ASN A 4 -1.18 -17.76 23.74
N THR A 5 -1.22 -18.77 22.87
CA THR A 5 -0.03 -19.27 22.21
C THR A 5 0.33 -18.20 21.19
N LYS A 6 1.24 -17.28 21.53
CA LYS A 6 1.91 -16.44 20.54
C LYS A 6 2.40 -17.39 19.45
N LEU A 7 1.85 -17.26 18.25
CA LEU A 7 2.30 -18.00 17.07
C LEU A 7 3.79 -17.67 16.92
N ALA A 8 4.64 -18.66 17.23
CA ALA A 8 6.08 -18.45 17.20
C ALA A 8 6.54 -18.29 15.77
N ASN A 9 7.07 -17.14 15.43
CA ASN A 9 7.76 -16.97 14.17
C ASN A 9 9.19 -17.51 14.31
N ASP A 10 9.71 -18.13 13.24
CA ASP A 10 11.03 -18.79 13.25
C ASP A 10 12.18 -17.80 13.56
N PHE A 11 11.98 -16.52 13.36
CA PHE A 11 13.02 -15.47 13.41
C PHE A 11 12.86 -14.48 14.55
N GLY A 12 11.72 -14.46 15.24
CA GLY A 12 11.45 -13.55 16.36
C GLY A 12 11.43 -12.06 15.97
N VAL A 13 11.11 -11.73 14.72
CA VAL A 13 11.01 -10.35 14.22
C VAL A 13 9.57 -9.86 14.19
N GLU A 14 9.39 -8.55 14.38
CA GLU A 14 8.11 -7.85 14.30
C GLU A 14 8.22 -6.66 13.35
N ASP A 15 7.10 -6.11 12.90
CA ASP A 15 7.05 -4.95 11.98
C ASP A 15 7.88 -5.17 10.71
N HIS A 16 7.88 -6.39 10.19
CA HIS A 16 8.62 -6.82 9.02
C HIS A 16 7.73 -6.92 7.78
N ILE A 17 8.34 -7.08 6.62
CA ILE A 17 7.67 -7.31 5.35
C ILE A 17 7.78 -8.80 5.00
N ILE A 18 6.66 -9.42 4.62
CA ILE A 18 6.67 -10.78 4.07
C ILE A 18 6.52 -10.69 2.56
N ILE A 19 7.40 -11.35 1.82
CA ILE A 19 7.29 -11.51 0.37
C ILE A 19 6.93 -12.97 0.07
N CYS A 20 5.74 -13.19 -0.46
CA CYS A 20 5.26 -14.49 -0.91
C CYS A 20 5.69 -14.72 -2.35
N ASN A 21 6.43 -15.79 -2.59
CA ASN A 21 7.14 -16.17 -3.80
C ASN A 21 8.40 -15.32 -4.09
N TRP A 22 9.41 -16.00 -4.68
CA TRP A 22 10.58 -15.33 -5.25
C TRP A 22 10.49 -15.38 -6.77
N THR A 23 10.45 -14.23 -7.40
CA THR A 23 10.34 -14.07 -8.85
C THR A 23 11.49 -13.20 -9.36
N LYS A 24 11.61 -13.04 -10.67
CA LYS A 24 12.62 -12.12 -11.26
C LYS A 24 12.46 -10.66 -10.81
N LYS A 25 11.26 -10.28 -10.33
CA LYS A 25 10.96 -8.92 -9.86
C LYS A 25 11.42 -8.70 -8.42
N SER A 26 11.58 -9.78 -7.65
CA SER A 26 11.90 -9.71 -6.22
C SER A 26 13.22 -8.99 -5.94
N ASP A 27 14.21 -9.15 -6.81
CA ASP A 27 15.50 -8.50 -6.66
C ASP A 27 15.37 -6.96 -6.68
N LEU A 28 14.67 -6.41 -7.67
CA LEU A 28 14.43 -4.96 -7.74
C LEU A 28 13.53 -4.49 -6.58
N LEU A 29 12.49 -5.26 -6.26
CA LEU A 29 11.59 -4.94 -5.14
C LEU A 29 12.35 -4.81 -3.82
N VAL A 30 13.26 -5.75 -3.52
CA VAL A 30 14.07 -5.70 -2.31
C VAL A 30 15.00 -4.49 -2.32
N LYS A 31 15.61 -4.18 -3.47
CA LYS A 31 16.48 -3.00 -3.62
C LYS A 31 15.73 -1.70 -3.36
N GLU A 32 14.50 -1.58 -3.85
CA GLU A 32 13.65 -0.40 -3.59
C GLU A 32 13.23 -0.33 -2.12
N LEU A 33 12.80 -1.45 -1.51
CA LEU A 33 12.42 -1.48 -0.09
C LEU A 33 13.59 -1.19 0.87
N HIS A 34 14.82 -1.50 0.47
CA HIS A 34 16.05 -1.23 1.23
C HIS A 34 16.85 -0.03 0.70
N ASN A 35 16.26 0.77 -0.20
CA ASN A 35 16.91 1.98 -0.71
C ASN A 35 17.33 2.89 0.45
N PRO A 36 18.52 3.54 0.38
CA PRO A 36 18.96 4.48 1.40
C PRO A 36 17.98 5.61 1.73
N SER A 37 17.17 6.02 0.77
CA SER A 37 16.15 7.07 0.93
C SER A 37 14.93 6.63 1.72
N VAL A 38 14.72 5.33 1.94
CA VAL A 38 13.61 4.83 2.76
C VAL A 38 13.88 5.10 4.23
N GLU A 39 13.00 5.91 4.86
CA GLU A 39 13.16 6.33 6.27
C GLU A 39 13.21 5.15 7.24
N LYS A 40 12.34 4.16 7.03
CA LYS A 40 12.22 2.99 7.92
C LYS A 40 12.42 1.71 7.14
N LYS A 41 13.64 1.20 7.17
CA LYS A 41 13.94 -0.13 6.62
C LYS A 41 13.40 -1.20 7.54
N ARG A 42 12.56 -2.09 6.99
CA ARG A 42 12.00 -3.22 7.70
C ARG A 42 12.74 -4.51 7.35
N PRO A 43 12.88 -5.46 8.30
CA PRO A 43 13.32 -6.80 7.95
C PRO A 43 12.40 -7.41 6.88
N ILE A 44 12.95 -8.26 6.03
CA ILE A 44 12.19 -8.94 4.98
C ILE A 44 12.25 -10.44 5.21
N ILE A 45 11.09 -11.11 5.18
CA ILE A 45 10.98 -12.56 5.20
C ILE A 45 10.39 -13.00 3.86
N VAL A 46 11.09 -13.89 3.16
CA VAL A 46 10.64 -14.46 1.90
C VAL A 46 10.07 -15.86 2.15
N ILE A 47 8.83 -16.11 1.73
CA ILE A 47 8.25 -17.45 1.72
C ILE A 47 8.33 -17.98 0.29
N THR A 48 9.04 -19.09 0.09
CA THR A 48 9.19 -19.72 -1.23
C THR A 48 9.33 -21.24 -1.16
N GLU A 49 8.73 -21.94 -2.12
CA GLU A 49 8.94 -23.40 -2.29
C GLU A 49 10.36 -23.71 -2.77
N ASN A 50 11.02 -22.77 -3.42
CA ASN A 50 12.33 -22.91 -4.06
C ASN A 50 13.37 -21.93 -3.48
N PRO A 51 13.89 -22.18 -2.28
CA PRO A 51 14.91 -21.30 -1.67
C PRO A 51 16.15 -21.07 -2.51
N GLN A 52 16.49 -22.03 -3.40
CA GLN A 52 17.63 -21.93 -4.31
C GLN A 52 17.47 -20.86 -5.40
N ASP A 53 16.26 -20.37 -5.65
CA ASP A 53 15.99 -19.27 -6.60
C ASP A 53 16.33 -17.90 -5.97
N VAL A 54 16.43 -17.85 -4.63
CA VAL A 54 16.80 -16.66 -3.87
C VAL A 54 18.33 -16.53 -3.89
N PRO A 55 18.91 -15.41 -4.37
CA PRO A 55 20.36 -15.23 -4.38
C PRO A 55 21.00 -15.37 -3.00
N ASP A 56 22.27 -15.74 -2.95
CA ASP A 56 23.05 -15.73 -1.71
C ASP A 56 23.34 -14.27 -1.32
N PHE A 57 22.88 -13.89 -0.13
CA PHE A 57 22.89 -12.50 0.33
C PHE A 57 24.09 -12.15 1.21
N GLU A 58 25.01 -13.05 1.42
CA GLU A 58 26.17 -12.80 2.29
C GLU A 58 27.15 -11.76 1.70
N GLU A 59 27.12 -11.55 0.39
CA GLU A 59 28.05 -10.69 -0.33
C GLU A 59 27.51 -9.27 -0.64
N ASP A 60 26.18 -9.03 -0.54
CA ASP A 60 25.56 -7.74 -0.88
C ASP A 60 24.80 -7.16 0.32
N GLU A 61 25.22 -5.99 0.79
CA GLU A 61 24.57 -5.30 1.92
C GLU A 61 23.09 -5.00 1.70
N THR A 62 22.64 -4.88 0.45
CA THR A 62 21.25 -4.64 0.09
C THR A 62 20.33 -5.76 0.58
N TYR A 63 20.83 -6.98 0.60
CA TYR A 63 20.09 -8.17 1.01
C TYR A 63 20.36 -8.57 2.45
N ARG A 64 21.15 -7.80 3.16
CA ARG A 64 21.48 -8.09 4.54
C ARG A 64 20.22 -8.08 5.42
N GLY A 65 19.99 -9.19 6.11
CA GLY A 65 18.85 -9.35 7.00
C GLY A 65 17.59 -9.91 6.32
N ILE A 66 17.67 -10.38 5.08
CA ILE A 66 16.59 -11.17 4.48
C ILE A 66 16.62 -12.57 5.06
N MET A 67 15.45 -13.04 5.45
CA MET A 67 15.23 -14.37 6.01
C MET A 67 14.33 -15.18 5.08
N ILE A 68 14.52 -16.49 5.05
CA ILE A 68 13.80 -17.36 4.13
C ILE A 68 13.03 -18.44 4.90
N VAL A 69 11.73 -18.51 4.66
CA VAL A 69 10.88 -19.62 5.05
C VAL A 69 10.68 -20.52 3.82
N LYS A 70 11.21 -21.72 3.87
CA LYS A 70 10.90 -22.73 2.84
C LYS A 70 9.49 -23.25 3.06
N GLY A 71 8.61 -23.01 2.09
CA GLY A 71 7.23 -23.46 2.12
C GLY A 71 6.36 -22.86 1.03
N ASN A 72 5.13 -23.35 0.95
CA ASN A 72 4.12 -22.78 0.07
C ASN A 72 3.44 -21.60 0.75
N PRO A 73 3.40 -20.40 0.14
CA PRO A 73 2.74 -19.23 0.73
C PRO A 73 1.24 -19.39 1.00
N SER A 74 0.56 -20.31 0.28
CA SER A 74 -0.86 -20.62 0.53
C SER A 74 -1.07 -21.53 1.74
N ASN A 75 0.01 -21.99 2.39
CA ASN A 75 -0.08 -22.84 3.56
C ASN A 75 0.04 -22.00 4.83
N GLU A 76 -0.92 -22.15 5.73
CA GLU A 76 -0.98 -21.45 7.01
C GLU A 76 0.31 -21.64 7.86
N ASP A 77 0.86 -22.86 7.89
CA ASP A 77 2.10 -23.13 8.62
C ASP A 77 3.27 -22.27 8.13
N SER A 78 3.40 -22.08 6.81
CA SER A 78 4.44 -21.24 6.23
C SER A 78 4.27 -19.76 6.62
N LEU A 79 3.03 -19.27 6.63
CA LEU A 79 2.67 -17.91 7.03
C LEU A 79 2.93 -17.67 8.53
N ILE A 80 2.55 -18.65 9.37
CA ILE A 80 2.79 -18.60 10.82
C ILE A 80 4.30 -18.56 11.11
N ARG A 81 5.09 -19.42 10.47
CA ARG A 81 6.55 -19.47 10.63
C ARG A 81 7.21 -18.17 10.16
N ALA A 82 6.64 -17.50 9.17
CA ALA A 82 7.06 -16.18 8.74
C ALA A 82 6.59 -15.05 9.66
N GLY A 83 5.81 -15.32 10.70
CA GLY A 83 5.34 -14.33 11.67
C GLY A 83 4.26 -13.40 11.14
N ILE A 84 3.33 -13.91 10.34
CA ILE A 84 2.25 -13.15 9.71
C ILE A 84 1.49 -12.24 10.69
N GLY A 85 1.25 -12.70 11.93
CA GLY A 85 0.51 -11.96 12.95
C GLY A 85 1.23 -10.72 13.52
N SER A 86 2.51 -10.53 13.20
CA SER A 86 3.31 -9.35 13.60
C SER A 86 3.95 -8.64 12.40
N ALA A 87 3.62 -9.06 11.18
CA ALA A 87 4.08 -8.42 9.97
C ALA A 87 3.42 -7.06 9.77
N ALA A 88 4.18 -6.09 9.25
CA ALA A 88 3.63 -4.81 8.85
C ALA A 88 2.89 -4.89 7.50
N THR A 89 3.43 -5.68 6.57
CA THR A 89 2.92 -5.79 5.20
C THR A 89 3.25 -7.16 4.62
N VAL A 90 2.34 -7.70 3.84
CA VAL A 90 2.56 -8.88 3.00
C VAL A 90 2.46 -8.49 1.54
N ILE A 91 3.44 -8.89 0.75
CA ILE A 91 3.46 -8.71 -0.70
C ILE A 91 3.36 -10.09 -1.34
N ILE A 92 2.34 -10.31 -2.16
CA ILE A 92 2.15 -11.56 -2.89
C ILE A 92 2.51 -11.32 -4.35
N LEU A 93 3.61 -11.92 -4.78
CA LEU A 93 4.05 -11.86 -6.16
C LEU A 93 3.46 -13.03 -6.96
N ALA A 94 2.90 -12.72 -8.13
CA ALA A 94 2.43 -13.73 -9.05
C ALA A 94 3.63 -14.41 -9.74
N ASP A 95 3.70 -15.72 -9.66
CA ASP A 95 4.75 -16.48 -10.32
C ASP A 95 4.41 -16.71 -11.81
N GLU A 96 5.02 -15.90 -12.66
CA GLU A 96 4.82 -15.96 -14.12
C GLU A 96 5.14 -17.34 -14.74
N LYS A 97 5.96 -18.16 -14.07
CA LYS A 97 6.25 -19.53 -14.51
C LYS A 97 5.01 -20.43 -14.48
N LEU A 98 4.01 -20.05 -13.70
CA LEU A 98 2.77 -20.80 -13.52
C LEU A 98 1.68 -20.41 -14.53
N ALA A 99 1.95 -19.42 -15.39
CA ALA A 99 1.02 -18.94 -16.43
C ALA A 99 -0.43 -18.77 -15.91
N ASP A 100 -1.39 -19.44 -16.50
CA ASP A 100 -2.83 -19.30 -16.22
C ASP A 100 -3.24 -19.61 -14.77
N VAL A 101 -2.41 -20.31 -13.98
CA VAL A 101 -2.72 -20.64 -12.58
C VAL A 101 -2.03 -19.70 -11.57
N ALA A 102 -1.22 -18.75 -12.03
CA ALA A 102 -0.49 -17.82 -11.16
C ALA A 102 -1.45 -17.03 -10.26
N ASP A 103 -2.45 -16.37 -10.86
CA ASP A 103 -3.43 -15.57 -10.12
C ASP A 103 -4.30 -16.41 -9.18
N SER A 104 -4.61 -17.67 -9.57
CA SER A 104 -5.33 -18.59 -8.68
C SER A 104 -4.54 -18.88 -7.40
N LYS A 105 -3.21 -19.06 -7.49
CA LYS A 105 -2.35 -19.21 -6.31
C LYS A 105 -2.29 -17.93 -5.49
N THR A 106 -2.24 -16.77 -6.13
CA THR A 106 -2.32 -15.46 -5.44
C THR A 106 -3.61 -15.36 -4.63
N ILE A 107 -4.77 -15.68 -5.23
CA ILE A 107 -6.07 -15.69 -4.55
C ILE A 107 -6.07 -16.65 -3.36
N MET A 108 -5.58 -17.89 -3.55
CA MET A 108 -5.50 -18.87 -2.45
C MET A 108 -4.61 -18.39 -1.30
N THR A 109 -3.49 -17.75 -1.61
CA THR A 109 -2.60 -17.17 -0.59
C THR A 109 -3.29 -16.03 0.15
N THR A 110 -4.01 -15.16 -0.56
CA THR A 110 -4.79 -14.06 0.04
C THR A 110 -5.84 -14.62 1.01
N ILE A 111 -6.61 -15.63 0.61
CA ILE A 111 -7.61 -16.27 1.47
C ILE A 111 -6.98 -16.87 2.74
N ALA A 112 -5.81 -17.50 2.62
CA ALA A 112 -5.10 -18.06 3.78
C ALA A 112 -4.65 -16.94 4.74
N ILE A 113 -4.20 -15.81 4.21
CA ILE A 113 -3.82 -14.64 5.01
C ILE A 113 -5.05 -14.03 5.69
N ASP A 114 -6.14 -13.82 4.96
CA ASP A 114 -7.40 -13.28 5.49
C ASP A 114 -7.92 -14.09 6.68
N HIS A 115 -7.72 -15.41 6.64
CA HIS A 115 -8.13 -16.31 7.73
C HIS A 115 -7.27 -16.16 8.99
N ILE A 116 -5.96 -15.94 8.84
CA ILE A 116 -5.02 -15.93 9.98
C ILE A 116 -4.79 -14.54 10.54
N ALA A 117 -4.69 -13.53 9.65
CA ALA A 117 -4.28 -12.18 9.98
C ALA A 117 -5.06 -11.14 9.14
N PRO A 118 -6.38 -10.99 9.37
CA PRO A 118 -7.25 -10.13 8.55
C PRO A 118 -6.87 -8.65 8.59
N ASP A 119 -6.13 -8.23 9.62
CA ASP A 119 -5.73 -6.83 9.82
C ASP A 119 -4.37 -6.48 9.18
N VAL A 120 -3.63 -7.46 8.65
CA VAL A 120 -2.34 -7.20 8.03
C VAL A 120 -2.53 -6.48 6.69
N HIS A 121 -1.65 -5.52 6.39
CA HIS A 121 -1.69 -4.85 5.09
C HIS A 121 -1.20 -5.78 3.98
N VAL A 122 -2.07 -6.07 3.00
CA VAL A 122 -1.80 -7.02 1.90
C VAL A 122 -1.75 -6.29 0.57
N VAL A 123 -0.63 -6.46 -0.13
CA VAL A 123 -0.42 -5.99 -1.51
C VAL A 123 -0.31 -7.21 -2.43
N VAL A 124 -1.12 -7.29 -3.46
CA VAL A 124 -1.10 -8.42 -4.39
C VAL A 124 -0.75 -7.99 -5.81
N GLU A 125 0.06 -8.80 -6.47
CA GLU A 125 0.26 -8.72 -7.90
C GLU A 125 -0.72 -9.65 -8.60
N VAL A 126 -1.42 -9.12 -9.62
CA VAL A 126 -2.35 -9.85 -10.47
C VAL A 126 -1.89 -9.71 -11.92
N LEU A 127 -1.76 -10.81 -12.64
CA LEU A 127 -1.29 -10.81 -14.02
C LEU A 127 -2.42 -10.43 -14.98
N SER A 128 -3.61 -11.02 -14.83
CA SER A 128 -4.73 -10.77 -15.73
C SER A 128 -5.86 -9.99 -15.07
N SER A 129 -6.33 -8.96 -15.77
CA SER A 129 -7.46 -8.12 -15.36
C SER A 129 -8.77 -8.88 -15.21
N SER A 130 -8.92 -10.03 -15.90
CA SER A 130 -10.09 -10.92 -15.78
C SER A 130 -10.24 -11.55 -14.40
N ASN A 131 -9.15 -11.61 -13.61
CA ASN A 131 -9.14 -12.20 -12.28
C ASN A 131 -9.41 -11.19 -11.14
N LEU A 132 -9.45 -9.88 -11.44
CA LEU A 132 -9.71 -8.83 -10.45
C LEU A 132 -11.01 -9.05 -9.65
N PRO A 133 -12.15 -9.46 -10.24
CA PRO A 133 -13.39 -9.66 -9.50
C PRO A 133 -13.31 -10.70 -8.38
N PHE A 134 -12.36 -11.63 -8.43
CA PHE A 134 -12.19 -12.61 -7.36
C PHE A 134 -11.63 -12.02 -6.07
N PHE A 135 -10.97 -10.87 -6.16
CA PHE A 135 -10.45 -10.16 -4.99
C PHE A 135 -11.49 -9.28 -4.29
N ASP A 136 -12.66 -9.05 -4.89
CA ASP A 136 -13.75 -8.29 -4.26
C ASP A 136 -14.21 -8.93 -2.94
N TYR A 137 -13.99 -10.24 -2.78
CA TYR A 137 -14.36 -11.03 -1.61
C TYR A 137 -13.22 -11.27 -0.63
N THR A 138 -12.09 -10.60 -0.81
CA THR A 138 -10.90 -10.73 0.05
C THR A 138 -10.64 -9.42 0.80
N PHE A 139 -9.76 -9.48 1.81
CA PHE A 139 -9.38 -8.31 2.62
C PHE A 139 -8.14 -7.61 2.09
N VAL A 140 -7.75 -7.92 0.85
CA VAL A 140 -6.63 -7.27 0.18
C VAL A 140 -6.78 -5.75 0.18
N ASN A 141 -5.67 -5.05 0.49
CA ASN A 141 -5.66 -3.58 0.55
C ASN A 141 -5.26 -2.95 -0.78
N GLU A 142 -4.29 -3.55 -1.48
CA GLU A 142 -3.75 -3.00 -2.73
C GLU A 142 -3.62 -4.09 -3.79
N ILE A 143 -4.19 -3.86 -4.96
CA ILE A 143 -4.11 -4.77 -6.10
C ILE A 143 -3.34 -4.10 -7.23
N ILE A 144 -2.21 -4.69 -7.60
CA ILE A 144 -1.37 -4.23 -8.71
C ILE A 144 -1.59 -5.15 -9.91
N CYS A 145 -2.46 -4.74 -10.82
CA CYS A 145 -2.67 -5.44 -12.09
C CYS A 145 -1.79 -4.84 -13.18
N LEU A 146 -0.70 -5.53 -13.51
CA LEU A 146 0.30 -5.04 -14.47
C LEU A 146 -0.27 -4.86 -15.88
N GLU A 147 -1.14 -5.76 -16.31
CA GLU A 147 -1.84 -5.66 -17.60
C GLU A 147 -2.52 -4.28 -17.73
N LEU A 148 -3.42 -3.95 -16.80
CA LEU A 148 -4.16 -2.69 -16.84
C LEU A 148 -3.27 -1.45 -16.68
N LEU A 149 -2.27 -1.51 -15.80
CA LEU A 149 -1.37 -0.37 -15.59
C LEU A 149 -0.56 -0.08 -16.83
N THR A 150 -0.02 -1.13 -17.46
CA THR A 150 0.81 -1.01 -18.67
C THR A 150 -0.02 -0.48 -19.85
N GLU A 151 -1.20 -1.05 -20.10
CA GLU A 151 -2.08 -0.60 -21.17
C GLU A 151 -2.51 0.87 -21.01
N ARG A 152 -2.91 1.24 -19.79
CA ARG A 152 -3.31 2.63 -19.50
C ARG A 152 -2.15 3.61 -19.65
N LEU A 153 -0.94 3.23 -19.18
CA LEU A 153 0.24 4.07 -19.31
C LEU A 153 0.65 4.24 -20.77
N LEU A 154 0.61 3.18 -21.58
CA LEU A 154 0.87 3.25 -23.02
C LEU A 154 -0.14 4.18 -23.73
N ALA A 155 -1.43 4.00 -23.46
CA ALA A 155 -2.48 4.85 -24.03
C ALA A 155 -2.27 6.32 -23.63
N GLN A 156 -2.02 6.61 -22.36
CA GLN A 156 -1.78 7.97 -21.87
C GLN A 156 -0.51 8.58 -22.47
N SER A 157 0.56 7.80 -22.63
CA SER A 157 1.81 8.28 -23.24
C SER A 157 1.63 8.64 -24.72
N CYS A 158 0.72 7.96 -25.42
CA CYS A 158 0.34 8.33 -26.79
C CYS A 158 -0.44 9.65 -26.84
N LEU A 159 -1.35 9.87 -25.88
CA LEU A 159 -2.21 11.06 -25.84
C LEU A 159 -1.48 12.29 -25.27
N THR A 160 -0.57 12.07 -24.32
CA THR A 160 0.11 13.13 -23.57
C THR A 160 1.61 12.81 -23.47
N PRO A 161 2.43 13.34 -24.40
CA PRO A 161 3.87 13.13 -24.36
C PRO A 161 4.48 13.57 -23.01
N GLY A 162 5.35 12.73 -22.43
CA GLY A 162 6.03 13.01 -21.17
C GLY A 162 5.38 12.37 -19.93
N VAL A 163 4.17 11.81 -20.03
CA VAL A 163 3.49 11.16 -18.91
C VAL A 163 4.32 10.01 -18.32
N SER A 164 4.99 9.22 -19.16
CA SER A 164 5.84 8.12 -18.69
C SER A 164 7.00 8.60 -17.81
N PHE A 165 7.57 9.79 -18.08
CA PHE A 165 8.63 10.36 -17.22
C PHE A 165 8.09 10.77 -15.86
N ILE A 166 6.85 11.33 -15.80
CA ILE A 166 6.21 11.69 -14.52
C ILE A 166 6.01 10.45 -13.65
N PHE A 167 5.49 9.36 -14.22
CA PHE A 167 5.32 8.12 -13.47
C PHE A 167 6.65 7.50 -13.06
N ALA A 168 7.67 7.54 -13.92
CA ALA A 168 8.99 7.05 -13.58
C ALA A 168 9.59 7.84 -12.39
N ASP A 169 9.47 9.17 -12.39
CA ASP A 169 9.93 10.03 -11.30
C ASP A 169 9.23 9.67 -9.97
N LEU A 170 7.90 9.61 -9.97
CA LEU A 170 7.09 9.36 -8.78
C LEU A 170 7.22 7.93 -8.22
N LEU A 171 7.70 6.97 -9.02
CA LEU A 171 7.89 5.58 -8.60
C LEU A 171 9.34 5.26 -8.24
N THR A 172 10.28 6.19 -8.45
CA THR A 172 11.70 5.99 -8.13
C THR A 172 12.03 6.63 -6.79
N GLN A 173 12.52 5.84 -5.86
CA GLN A 173 12.97 6.32 -4.54
C GLN A 173 14.39 6.90 -4.65
N SER A 174 14.51 8.23 -4.57
CA SER A 174 15.80 8.93 -4.65
C SER A 174 15.72 10.29 -3.98
N SER A 175 16.84 10.82 -3.48
CA SER A 175 16.92 12.20 -2.95
C SER A 175 16.59 13.28 -3.99
N ASP A 176 16.66 12.94 -5.27
CA ASP A 176 16.51 13.87 -6.39
C ASP A 176 15.18 13.73 -7.12
N THR A 177 14.31 12.80 -6.68
CA THR A 177 12.99 12.55 -7.25
C THR A 177 11.89 13.00 -6.29
N ASN A 178 10.71 13.29 -6.86
CA ASN A 178 9.53 13.52 -6.05
C ASN A 178 8.95 12.18 -5.58
N GLU A 179 8.46 12.16 -4.36
CA GLU A 179 7.80 10.99 -3.78
C GLU A 179 6.38 11.32 -3.35
N ILE A 180 5.56 10.29 -3.24
CA ILE A 180 4.19 10.41 -2.71
C ILE A 180 4.23 10.16 -1.21
N TYR A 181 3.84 11.18 -0.44
CA TYR A 181 3.71 11.10 1.01
C TYR A 181 2.25 11.05 1.43
N VAL A 182 1.97 10.28 2.47
CA VAL A 182 0.66 10.21 3.11
C VAL A 182 0.80 10.75 4.53
N GLU A 183 0.08 11.82 4.83
CA GLU A 183 0.13 12.48 6.13
C GLU A 183 -1.27 12.56 6.74
N ASP A 184 -1.37 12.40 8.05
CA ASP A 184 -2.62 12.57 8.77
C ASP A 184 -3.07 14.04 8.74
N ILE A 185 -4.38 14.27 8.76
CA ILE A 185 -4.93 15.61 8.85
C ILE A 185 -4.53 16.25 10.18
N PRO A 186 -3.89 17.44 10.17
CA PRO A 186 -3.59 18.17 11.39
C PRO A 186 -4.86 18.40 12.23
N THR A 187 -4.79 18.17 13.54
CA THR A 187 -5.95 18.17 14.43
C THR A 187 -6.78 19.44 14.37
N HIS A 188 -6.15 20.59 14.17
CA HIS A 188 -6.81 21.89 14.05
C HIS A 188 -7.54 22.12 12.71
N TYR A 189 -7.43 21.19 11.76
CA TYR A 189 -8.21 21.16 10.51
C TYR A 189 -9.40 20.21 10.57
N ILE A 190 -9.56 19.39 11.61
CA ILE A 190 -10.75 18.57 11.81
C ILE A 190 -11.98 19.46 11.89
N GLY A 191 -13.00 19.12 11.10
CA GLY A 191 -14.24 19.90 10.95
C GLY A 191 -14.19 21.05 9.94
N LYS A 192 -12.99 21.44 9.47
CA LYS A 192 -12.82 22.37 8.33
C LYS A 192 -13.00 21.63 7.01
N THR A 193 -13.13 22.37 5.93
CA THR A 193 -13.28 21.77 4.60
C THR A 193 -11.91 21.40 4.00
N PHE A 194 -11.92 20.41 3.12
CA PHE A 194 -10.73 20.06 2.33
C PHE A 194 -10.18 21.26 1.55
N GLN A 195 -11.07 22.15 1.08
CA GLN A 195 -10.66 23.36 0.38
C GLN A 195 -9.90 24.35 1.28
N GLU A 196 -10.28 24.46 2.55
CA GLU A 196 -9.55 25.30 3.52
C GLU A 196 -8.15 24.74 3.76
N LEU A 197 -8.03 23.44 3.98
CA LEU A 197 -6.73 22.76 4.11
C LEU A 197 -5.88 22.95 2.86
N ARG A 198 -6.45 22.72 1.66
CA ARG A 198 -5.76 22.91 0.38
C ARG A 198 -5.18 24.31 0.24
N LYS A 199 -5.96 25.34 0.56
CA LYS A 199 -5.48 26.74 0.50
C LYS A 199 -4.33 26.99 1.47
N ALA A 200 -4.41 26.39 2.65
CA ALA A 200 -3.37 26.54 3.66
C ALA A 200 -2.07 25.82 3.25
N ILE A 201 -2.15 24.62 2.69
CA ILE A 201 -0.97 23.89 2.18
C ILE A 201 -0.31 24.66 1.02
N VAL A 202 -1.11 25.18 0.07
CA VAL A 202 -0.58 26.00 -1.04
C VAL A 202 0.11 27.27 -0.55
N ALA A 203 -0.27 27.80 0.63
CA ALA A 203 0.38 28.95 1.23
C ALA A 203 1.68 28.63 1.99
N LEU A 204 2.09 27.36 2.06
CA LEU A 204 3.37 26.94 2.64
C LEU A 204 4.50 27.04 1.60
N ASP A 205 4.88 28.26 1.25
CA ASP A 205 5.89 28.57 0.22
C ASP A 205 7.28 27.92 0.46
N GLU A 206 7.56 27.43 1.67
CA GLU A 206 8.89 26.94 2.06
C GLU A 206 9.09 25.42 1.81
N GLN A 207 8.09 24.69 1.34
CA GLN A 207 8.15 23.20 1.36
C GLN A 207 7.95 22.50 0.01
N ASP A 208 7.76 23.24 -1.09
CA ASP A 208 7.56 22.67 -2.44
C ASP A 208 6.58 21.45 -2.46
N ILE A 209 5.43 21.61 -1.78
CA ILE A 209 4.43 20.56 -1.60
C ILE A 209 3.31 20.69 -2.63
N ILE A 210 2.94 19.59 -3.27
CA ILE A 210 1.76 19.49 -4.12
C ILE A 210 0.73 18.58 -3.44
N LEU A 211 -0.42 19.14 -3.02
CA LEU A 211 -1.53 18.36 -2.52
C LEU A 211 -2.28 17.70 -3.68
N ILE A 212 -2.26 16.36 -3.75
CA ILE A 212 -2.91 15.60 -4.83
C ILE A 212 -4.26 15.04 -4.45
N GLY A 213 -4.51 14.70 -3.19
CA GLY A 213 -5.75 14.05 -2.84
C GLY A 213 -6.06 13.95 -1.37
N LEU A 214 -7.23 13.38 -1.11
CA LEU A 214 -7.76 13.07 0.22
C LEU A 214 -8.06 11.56 0.30
N GLY A 215 -7.59 10.92 1.33
CA GLY A 215 -7.94 9.55 1.70
C GLY A 215 -8.76 9.52 2.97
N SER A 216 -9.72 8.61 3.02
CA SER A 216 -10.54 8.38 4.21
C SER A 216 -10.83 6.88 4.32
N SER A 217 -11.01 6.39 5.53
CA SER A 217 -11.44 5.02 5.76
C SER A 217 -12.97 4.95 5.73
N THR A 218 -13.49 3.97 5.00
CA THR A 218 -14.93 3.67 4.93
C THR A 218 -15.15 2.18 5.12
N GLU A 219 -16.36 1.79 5.51
CA GLU A 219 -16.71 0.37 5.53
C GLU A 219 -16.71 -0.18 4.11
N LYS A 220 -16.02 -1.30 3.91
CA LYS A 220 -15.97 -2.00 2.63
C LYS A 220 -17.33 -2.64 2.35
N THR A 221 -17.80 -2.48 1.11
CA THR A 221 -19.04 -3.10 0.67
C THR A 221 -18.77 -4.08 -0.47
N ASP A 222 -19.55 -5.15 -0.53
CA ASP A 222 -19.54 -6.07 -1.66
C ASP A 222 -20.20 -5.48 -2.91
N SER A 223 -20.22 -6.23 -3.99
CA SER A 223 -20.85 -5.84 -5.25
C SER A 223 -22.38 -5.61 -5.15
N GLY A 224 -23.02 -6.12 -4.09
CA GLY A 224 -24.43 -5.89 -3.75
C GLY A 224 -24.66 -4.64 -2.89
N GLY A 225 -23.58 -4.02 -2.38
CA GLY A 225 -23.63 -2.88 -1.48
C GLY A 225 -23.83 -3.26 -0.01
N GLU A 226 -23.69 -4.55 0.35
CA GLU A 226 -23.70 -5.01 1.75
C GLU A 226 -22.33 -4.82 2.39
N ILE A 227 -22.32 -4.40 3.68
CA ILE A 227 -21.07 -4.21 4.44
C ILE A 227 -20.39 -5.57 4.64
N MET A 228 -19.14 -5.67 4.23
CA MET A 228 -18.32 -6.85 4.47
C MET A 228 -17.88 -6.90 5.93
N VAL A 229 -17.96 -8.08 6.53
CA VAL A 229 -17.54 -8.31 7.92
C VAL A 229 -16.50 -9.42 7.99
N ASP A 230 -15.59 -9.32 8.96
CA ASP A 230 -14.64 -10.36 9.28
C ASP A 230 -15.33 -11.57 9.96
N HIS A 231 -14.56 -12.61 10.26
CA HIS A 231 -15.06 -13.81 10.94
C HIS A 231 -15.48 -13.56 12.41
N HIS A 232 -15.21 -12.39 12.97
CA HIS A 232 -15.67 -11.94 14.27
C HIS A 232 -16.91 -11.05 14.17
N GLY A 233 -17.37 -10.71 12.96
CA GLY A 233 -18.53 -9.85 12.71
C GLY A 233 -18.20 -8.35 12.75
N ASN A 234 -16.92 -7.95 12.73
CA ASN A 234 -16.54 -6.54 12.64
C ASN A 234 -16.56 -6.08 11.19
N SER A 235 -17.00 -4.83 10.95
CA SER A 235 -16.95 -4.23 9.60
C SER A 235 -15.51 -4.12 9.12
N ILE A 236 -15.27 -4.58 7.88
CA ILE A 236 -13.99 -4.40 7.21
C ILE A 236 -13.88 -2.98 6.70
N MET A 237 -12.76 -2.34 6.98
CA MET A 237 -12.49 -0.97 6.54
C MET A 237 -11.66 -0.97 5.26
N GLU A 238 -12.03 -0.12 4.31
CA GLU A 238 -11.24 0.14 3.10
C GLU A 238 -10.81 1.60 3.04
N LYS A 239 -9.64 1.86 2.47
CA LYS A 239 -9.20 3.24 2.16
C LYS A 239 -9.76 3.67 0.82
N VAL A 240 -10.48 4.78 0.82
CA VAL A 240 -10.96 5.45 -0.40
C VAL A 240 -10.13 6.69 -0.63
N LEU A 241 -9.39 6.71 -1.74
CA LEU A 241 -8.60 7.86 -2.18
C LEU A 241 -9.31 8.61 -3.30
N ILE A 242 -9.42 9.93 -3.15
CA ILE A 242 -9.92 10.80 -4.21
C ILE A 242 -8.88 11.84 -4.58
N ILE A 243 -8.37 11.70 -5.80
CA ILE A 243 -7.42 12.65 -6.37
C ILE A 243 -8.17 13.91 -6.82
N ASN A 244 -7.66 15.08 -6.44
CA ASN A 244 -8.17 16.40 -6.79
C ASN A 244 -9.70 16.51 -6.64
N PRO A 245 -10.25 16.44 -5.41
CA PRO A 245 -11.69 16.48 -5.16
C PRO A 245 -12.36 17.69 -5.83
N LYS A 246 -13.38 17.43 -6.65
CA LYS A 246 -14.11 18.47 -7.39
C LYS A 246 -15.14 19.18 -6.51
N ALA A 247 -15.70 20.29 -7.00
CA ALA A 247 -16.87 20.90 -6.40
C ALA A 247 -18.05 19.89 -6.39
N LYS A 248 -18.88 19.93 -5.33
CA LYS A 248 -20.08 19.11 -5.24
C LYS A 248 -20.97 19.39 -6.46
N SER A 249 -21.22 18.35 -7.26
CA SER A 249 -22.19 18.42 -8.37
C SER A 249 -23.48 17.74 -7.97
N LYS A 250 -24.63 18.24 -8.44
CA LYS A 250 -25.94 17.63 -8.19
C LYS A 250 -26.06 16.20 -8.76
N SER A 251 -25.19 15.83 -9.68
CA SER A 251 -25.16 14.50 -10.33
C SER A 251 -24.07 13.57 -9.79
N SER A 252 -23.24 14.03 -8.83
CA SER A 252 -22.13 13.23 -8.27
C SER A 252 -22.55 12.65 -6.93
N ASN A 253 -22.62 11.32 -6.86
CA ASN A 253 -22.82 10.57 -5.62
C ASN A 253 -21.55 10.44 -4.78
N THR A 254 -20.44 11.08 -5.16
CA THR A 254 -19.18 10.98 -4.40
C THR A 254 -19.32 11.70 -3.07
N LYS A 255 -19.08 10.97 -1.98
CA LYS A 255 -19.03 11.47 -0.60
C LYS A 255 -17.99 12.58 -0.46
N PHE A 256 -16.87 12.45 -1.15
CA PHE A 256 -15.73 13.35 -1.06
C PHE A 256 -15.76 14.40 -2.18
N HIS A 257 -15.82 15.66 -1.79
CA HIS A 257 -15.77 16.83 -2.66
C HIS A 257 -14.98 17.95 -1.96
N LYS A 258 -14.70 19.04 -2.63
CA LYS A 258 -13.87 20.12 -2.06
C LYS A 258 -14.42 20.72 -0.75
N ASP A 259 -15.73 20.66 -0.55
CA ASP A 259 -16.40 21.17 0.66
C ASP A 259 -16.64 20.02 1.71
N TYR A 260 -16.03 18.84 1.49
CA TYR A 260 -16.04 17.75 2.46
C TYR A 260 -15.40 18.22 3.76
N LYS A 261 -16.05 17.97 4.87
CA LYS A 261 -15.53 18.27 6.20
C LYS A 261 -14.62 17.16 6.66
N LEU A 262 -13.40 17.54 6.94
CA LEU A 262 -12.35 16.63 7.39
C LEU A 262 -12.70 16.04 8.76
N ILE A 263 -12.47 14.75 8.90
CA ILE A 263 -12.70 14.01 10.15
C ILE A 263 -11.40 13.39 10.66
N ASN A 264 -11.41 12.93 11.89
CA ASN A 264 -10.27 12.20 12.45
C ASN A 264 -10.07 10.89 11.69
N GLY A 265 -8.81 10.58 11.33
CA GLY A 265 -8.46 9.41 10.51
C GLY A 265 -8.43 9.69 9.00
N ASP A 266 -8.86 10.88 8.56
CA ASP A 266 -8.60 11.32 7.18
C ASP A 266 -7.11 11.59 6.96
N GLN A 267 -6.64 11.35 5.74
CA GLN A 267 -5.25 11.52 5.33
C GLN A 267 -5.17 12.35 4.05
N VAL A 268 -4.08 13.11 3.89
CA VAL A 268 -3.77 13.81 2.65
C VAL A 268 -2.64 13.10 1.92
N TYR A 269 -2.73 13.12 0.61
CA TYR A 269 -1.71 12.61 -0.30
C TYR A 269 -0.98 13.78 -0.93
N LEU A 270 0.34 13.80 -0.79
CA LEU A 270 1.22 14.92 -1.14
C LEU A 270 2.32 14.42 -2.07
N ILE A 271 2.77 15.28 -2.96
CA ILE A 271 4.02 15.08 -3.71
C ILE A 271 5.04 16.09 -3.17
N ALA A 272 6.23 15.62 -2.83
CA ALA A 272 7.34 16.45 -2.38
C ALA A 272 8.68 15.72 -2.57
N TYR A 273 9.80 16.45 -2.56
CA TYR A 273 11.16 15.89 -2.60
C TYR A 273 11.59 15.25 -1.28
N SER A 274 10.99 15.64 -0.18
CA SER A 274 11.26 15.09 1.14
C SER A 274 9.97 15.10 1.97
N LYS A 275 9.92 14.26 3.00
CA LYS A 275 8.74 14.14 3.85
C LYS A 275 8.32 15.48 4.42
N PRO A 276 7.15 16.01 4.06
CA PRO A 276 6.69 17.31 4.51
C PRO A 276 6.18 17.25 5.94
N ASN A 277 6.50 18.26 6.74
CA ASN A 277 5.89 18.42 8.06
C ASN A 277 4.76 19.45 7.98
N ILE A 278 3.59 19.01 7.51
CA ILE A 278 2.43 19.90 7.32
C ILE A 278 1.87 20.42 8.65
N GLU A 279 1.97 19.65 9.74
CA GLU A 279 1.46 20.10 11.04
C GLU A 279 2.22 21.32 11.56
N VAL A 280 3.55 21.25 11.58
CA VAL A 280 4.39 22.36 12.01
C VAL A 280 4.31 23.54 11.05
N GLY A 281 4.27 23.29 9.75
CA GLY A 281 4.13 24.34 8.73
C GLY A 281 2.83 25.14 8.90
N LEU A 282 1.71 24.44 9.04
CA LEU A 282 0.40 25.06 9.22
C LEU A 282 0.24 25.77 10.57
N LEU A 283 0.82 25.25 11.66
CA LEU A 283 0.82 25.93 12.95
C LEU A 283 1.59 27.26 12.91
N LYS A 284 2.74 27.31 12.22
CA LYS A 284 3.51 28.55 12.06
C LYS A 284 2.76 29.62 11.26
N SER A 285 1.93 29.23 10.29
CA SER A 285 1.11 30.16 9.50
C SER A 285 0.02 30.82 10.34
N PHE A 286 -0.54 30.12 11.35
CA PHE A 286 -1.52 30.67 12.28
C PHE A 286 -0.94 31.70 13.28
N SER A 287 0.35 31.56 13.62
CA SER A 287 1.00 32.48 14.56
C SER A 287 1.47 33.83 13.92
N LYS A 288 1.42 33.92 12.60
CA LYS A 288 1.83 35.11 11.83
C LYS A 288 0.63 35.93 11.34
N GLY A 289 -0.59 35.54 11.55
CA GLY A 289 -1.84 36.24 11.21
C GLY A 289 -2.61 36.65 12.45
#